data_d36a4f4095d33d4d9c4aa5cb2e38357c
#
_entry.id   d36a4f4095d33d4d9c4aa5cb2e38357c
#
_cell.length_a   1.000
_cell.length_b   1.000
_cell.length_c   1.000
_cell.angle_alpha   90.00
_cell.angle_beta   90.00
_cell.angle_gamma   90.00
#
_symmetry.space_group_name_H-M   'P 1'
#
loop_
_entity.id
_entity.type
_entity.pdbx_description
1 polymer ?
#
loop_
_entity_poly.entity_id
_entity_poly.type
_entity_poly.pdbx_seq_one_letter_code
_entity_poly.pdbx_strand_id
1 'polypeptide(L)'
;MGDPRGFIRHGREMPKRRPVPVRLRDWKEVYEPFSGEALQKQASRCMDCGIPFCNNGCPLGNLIPDWNDLVYKNNWREAIDALHATNNFPEFTGRLCPAPCEAACVLGIHEDPVTIKQVEVEIVERAWNEGWIKPVLAHKLSLIHI
;
A
#
# COMPACT_ATOMS: atom_id res chain seq x y z
N MET A 1 12.46 3.84 9.92
CA MET A 1 13.23 4.30 8.73
C MET A 1 13.64 3.06 7.95
N GLY A 2 13.22 2.95 6.69
CA GLY A 2 13.59 1.87 5.78
C GLY A 2 15.09 1.86 5.45
N ASP A 3 15.49 1.35 4.28
CA ASP A 3 16.89 1.46 3.85
C ASP A 3 17.21 2.91 3.43
N PRO A 4 18.14 3.61 4.09
CA PRO A 4 18.51 4.99 3.75
C PRO A 4 18.99 5.18 2.30
N ARG A 5 19.34 4.10 1.61
CA ARG A 5 19.78 4.08 0.21
C ARG A 5 18.91 3.23 -0.71
N GLY A 6 17.75 2.78 -0.24
CA GLY A 6 16.85 1.92 -1.01
C GLY A 6 16.40 2.59 -2.31
N PHE A 7 16.09 3.87 -2.28
CA PHE A 7 15.68 4.65 -3.45
C PHE A 7 16.82 4.86 -4.48
N ILE A 8 18.09 4.75 -4.06
CA ILE A 8 19.26 4.83 -4.96
C ILE A 8 19.54 3.46 -5.58
N ARG A 9 19.32 2.39 -4.82
CA ARG A 9 19.71 1.01 -5.23
C ARG A 9 18.67 0.34 -6.10
N HIS A 10 17.41 0.69 -5.90
CA HIS A 10 16.28 0.00 -6.53
C HIS A 10 15.46 0.97 -7.38
N GLY A 11 15.27 0.65 -8.65
CA GLY A 11 14.33 1.33 -9.52
C GLY A 11 12.89 0.99 -9.14
N ARG A 12 11.93 1.79 -9.65
CA ARG A 12 10.50 1.48 -9.51
C ARG A 12 10.15 0.24 -10.31
N GLU A 13 9.50 -0.71 -9.66
CA GLU A 13 8.93 -1.88 -10.30
C GLU A 13 7.43 -1.94 -10.02
N MET A 14 6.68 -2.36 -11.03
CA MET A 14 5.24 -2.60 -10.93
C MET A 14 4.95 -4.07 -11.23
N PRO A 15 3.90 -4.66 -10.65
CA PRO A 15 3.51 -6.01 -10.98
C PRO A 15 3.16 -6.12 -12.46
N LYS A 16 3.46 -7.25 -13.07
CA LYS A 16 3.11 -7.52 -14.46
C LYS A 16 1.60 -7.61 -14.61
N ARG A 17 1.10 -7.18 -15.77
CA ARG A 17 -0.31 -7.38 -16.12
C ARG A 17 -0.49 -8.73 -16.79
N ARG A 18 -1.53 -9.45 -16.41
CA ARG A 18 -1.95 -10.67 -17.11
C ARG A 18 -2.24 -10.34 -18.59
N PRO A 19 -1.91 -11.23 -19.54
CA PRO A 19 -2.15 -11.00 -20.97
C PRO A 19 -3.60 -10.62 -21.27
N VAL A 20 -3.82 -9.66 -22.17
CA VAL A 20 -5.17 -9.18 -22.53
C VAL A 20 -6.13 -10.29 -22.94
N PRO A 21 -5.73 -11.27 -23.82
CA PRO A 21 -6.64 -12.35 -24.20
C PRO A 21 -7.11 -13.23 -23.05
N VAL A 22 -6.31 -13.34 -21.98
CA VAL A 22 -6.66 -14.08 -20.76
C VAL A 22 -7.64 -13.28 -19.92
N ARG A 23 -7.37 -12.00 -19.72
CA ARG A 23 -8.23 -11.09 -18.92
C ARG A 23 -9.63 -10.90 -19.49
N LEU A 24 -9.79 -11.00 -20.80
CA LEU A 24 -11.10 -10.91 -21.47
C LEU A 24 -11.98 -12.15 -21.25
N ARG A 25 -11.43 -13.24 -20.72
CA ARG A 25 -12.15 -14.51 -20.52
C ARG A 25 -12.60 -14.74 -19.09
N ASP A 26 -12.18 -13.91 -18.17
CA ASP A 26 -12.50 -14.06 -16.74
C ASP A 26 -12.65 -12.69 -16.05
N TRP A 27 -13.09 -12.72 -14.80
CA TRP A 27 -13.25 -11.55 -13.90
C TRP A 27 -12.20 -11.53 -12.79
N LYS A 28 -11.05 -12.18 -13.02
CA LYS A 28 -9.97 -12.25 -12.05
C LYS A 28 -9.12 -10.99 -12.07
N GLU A 29 -8.24 -10.88 -11.09
CA GLU A 29 -7.30 -9.76 -10.92
C GLU A 29 -6.52 -9.46 -12.21
N VAL A 30 -6.30 -8.18 -12.51
CA VAL A 30 -5.58 -7.72 -13.70
C VAL A 30 -4.09 -7.96 -13.60
N TYR A 31 -3.55 -7.80 -12.39
CA TYR A 31 -2.12 -7.92 -12.13
C TYR A 31 -1.75 -9.32 -11.66
N GLU A 32 -0.52 -9.72 -11.97
CA GLU A 32 0.10 -10.90 -11.38
C GLU A 32 0.52 -10.60 -9.94
N PRO A 33 0.54 -11.60 -9.04
CA PRO A 33 1.00 -11.39 -7.68
C PRO A 33 2.42 -10.83 -7.63
N PHE A 34 2.64 -9.84 -6.78
CA PHE A 34 3.95 -9.26 -6.56
C PHE A 34 4.73 -10.12 -5.55
N SER A 35 5.98 -10.45 -5.83
CA SER A 35 6.74 -11.25 -4.87
C SER A 35 7.04 -10.45 -3.60
N GLY A 36 6.99 -11.11 -2.44
CA GLY A 36 7.26 -10.45 -1.17
C GLY A 36 8.64 -9.79 -1.11
N GLU A 37 9.66 -10.39 -1.74
CA GLU A 37 10.99 -9.81 -1.83
C GLU A 37 11.02 -8.55 -2.70
N ALA A 38 10.37 -8.59 -3.87
CA ALA A 38 10.25 -7.42 -4.73
C ALA A 38 9.49 -6.30 -4.03
N LEU A 39 8.43 -6.64 -3.30
CA LEU A 39 7.66 -5.67 -2.54
C LEU A 39 8.48 -5.01 -1.42
N GLN A 40 9.28 -5.78 -0.68
CA GLN A 40 10.19 -5.23 0.33
C GLN A 40 11.22 -4.26 -0.30
N LYS A 41 11.75 -4.60 -1.48
CA LYS A 41 12.63 -3.69 -2.24
C LYS A 41 11.89 -2.41 -2.62
N GLN A 42 10.64 -2.49 -3.06
CA GLN A 42 9.84 -1.31 -3.40
C GLN A 42 9.51 -0.47 -2.16
N ALA A 43 9.13 -1.08 -1.05
CA ALA A 43 8.89 -0.40 0.22
C ALA A 43 10.16 0.30 0.75
N SER A 44 11.34 -0.30 0.56
CA SER A 44 12.63 0.28 0.95
C SER A 44 12.97 1.58 0.21
N ARG A 45 12.31 1.86 -0.91
CA ARG A 45 12.50 3.12 -1.65
C ARG A 45 11.91 4.34 -0.94
N CYS A 46 11.08 4.12 0.09
CA CYS A 46 10.57 5.20 0.90
C CYS A 46 11.70 5.88 1.69
N MET A 47 11.86 7.19 1.49
CA MET A 47 12.90 7.99 2.14
C MET A 47 12.58 8.36 3.58
N ASP A 48 11.36 8.03 4.06
CA ASP A 48 10.88 8.42 5.40
C ASP A 48 11.03 9.92 5.65
N CYS A 49 10.42 10.72 4.79
CA CYS A 49 10.52 12.18 4.83
C CYS A 49 9.96 12.73 6.15
N GLY A 50 10.70 13.61 6.82
CA GLY A 50 10.25 14.28 8.05
C GLY A 50 8.98 15.12 7.85
N ILE A 51 8.72 15.59 6.63
CA ILE A 51 7.43 16.17 6.19
C ILE A 51 6.93 15.30 5.04
N PRO A 52 6.07 14.30 5.32
CA PRO A 52 5.60 13.36 4.32
C PRO A 52 4.51 13.97 3.43
N PHE A 53 4.89 14.59 2.34
CA PHE A 53 3.94 15.16 1.37
C PHE A 53 2.96 14.12 0.82
N CYS A 54 3.35 12.85 0.76
CA CYS A 54 2.48 11.75 0.39
C CYS A 54 1.28 11.60 1.33
N ASN A 55 1.45 11.80 2.65
CA ASN A 55 0.34 11.80 3.60
C ASN A 55 -0.64 12.94 3.32
N ASN A 56 -0.11 14.15 3.06
CA ASN A 56 -0.93 15.31 2.73
C ASN A 56 -1.60 15.17 1.36
N GLY A 57 -0.96 14.49 0.41
CA GLY A 57 -1.53 14.18 -0.90
C GLY A 57 -2.61 13.09 -0.86
N CYS A 58 -2.69 12.33 0.23
CA CYS A 58 -3.72 11.32 0.42
C CYS A 58 -4.96 11.92 1.09
N PRO A 59 -6.17 11.85 0.46
CA PRO A 59 -7.40 12.36 1.08
C PRO A 59 -7.77 11.68 2.41
N LEU A 60 -7.29 10.46 2.64
CA LEU A 60 -7.47 9.72 3.89
C LEU A 60 -6.41 10.05 4.94
N GLY A 61 -5.34 10.77 4.56
CA GLY A 61 -4.23 11.05 5.46
C GLY A 61 -3.45 9.78 5.87
N ASN A 62 -3.32 8.82 4.96
CA ASN A 62 -2.61 7.56 5.24
C ASN A 62 -1.17 7.79 5.73
N LEU A 63 -0.76 7.05 6.74
CA LEU A 63 0.57 7.09 7.34
C LEU A 63 1.56 6.27 6.48
N ILE A 64 1.83 6.78 5.28
CA ILE A 64 2.51 6.07 4.20
C ILE A 64 3.96 5.68 4.55
N PRO A 65 4.80 6.54 5.13
CA PRO A 65 6.15 6.15 5.53
C PRO A 65 6.16 5.02 6.56
N ASP A 66 5.22 5.06 7.53
CA ASP A 66 5.17 4.10 8.63
C ASP A 66 4.95 2.68 8.12
N TRP A 67 3.88 2.46 7.35
CA TRP A 67 3.62 1.11 6.85
C TRP A 67 4.59 0.67 5.74
N ASN A 68 5.23 1.57 4.99
CA ASN A 68 6.34 1.20 4.10
C ASN A 68 7.55 0.67 4.90
N ASP A 69 7.90 1.32 6.01
CA ASP A 69 8.98 0.85 6.90
C ASP A 69 8.66 -0.53 7.50
N LEU A 70 7.41 -0.72 7.94
CA LEU A 70 6.94 -2.00 8.48
C LEU A 70 7.02 -3.13 7.44
N VAL A 71 6.60 -2.87 6.20
CA VAL A 71 6.71 -3.84 5.10
C VAL A 71 8.18 -4.15 4.78
N TYR A 72 9.03 -3.14 4.72
CA TYR A 72 10.47 -3.33 4.52
C TYR A 72 11.08 -4.24 5.59
N LYS A 73 10.68 -4.07 6.86
CA LYS A 73 11.12 -4.88 8.00
C LYS A 73 10.42 -6.23 8.12
N ASN A 74 9.53 -6.56 7.19
CA ASN A 74 8.70 -7.78 7.22
C ASN A 74 7.70 -7.86 8.38
N ASN A 75 7.32 -6.73 8.95
CA ASN A 75 6.35 -6.60 10.05
C ASN A 75 4.94 -6.39 9.50
N TRP A 76 4.42 -7.40 8.83
CA TRP A 76 3.16 -7.31 8.09
C TRP A 76 1.93 -7.11 8.97
N ARG A 77 1.96 -7.67 10.19
CA ARG A 77 0.84 -7.53 11.12
C ARG A 77 0.67 -6.08 11.55
N GLU A 78 1.76 -5.45 11.95
CA GLU A 78 1.76 -4.04 12.32
C GLU A 78 1.48 -3.14 11.10
N ALA A 79 1.89 -3.57 9.90
CA ALA A 79 1.64 -2.82 8.67
C ALA A 79 0.14 -2.72 8.36
N ILE A 80 -0.64 -3.82 8.52
CA ILE A 80 -2.10 -3.76 8.32
C ILE A 80 -2.78 -2.95 9.43
N ASP A 81 -2.32 -3.04 10.67
CA ASP A 81 -2.88 -2.25 11.77
C ASP A 81 -2.63 -0.74 11.53
N ALA A 82 -1.43 -0.36 11.08
CA ALA A 82 -1.11 1.02 10.69
C ALA A 82 -1.93 1.51 9.48
N LEU A 83 -2.15 0.66 8.49
CA LEU A 83 -2.96 0.97 7.32
C LEU A 83 -4.44 1.16 7.69
N HIS A 84 -5.00 0.26 8.48
CA HIS A 84 -6.39 0.33 8.95
C HIS A 84 -6.66 1.50 9.92
N ALA A 85 -5.63 2.09 10.51
CA ALA A 85 -5.80 3.27 11.37
C ALA A 85 -6.40 4.47 10.61
N THR A 86 -6.18 4.55 9.31
CA THR A 86 -6.64 5.66 8.47
C THR A 86 -7.48 5.22 7.27
N ASN A 87 -7.40 3.96 6.85
CA ASN A 87 -8.08 3.43 5.67
C ASN A 87 -8.83 2.13 6.00
N ASN A 88 -10.15 2.17 5.96
CA ASN A 88 -10.99 1.01 6.25
C ASN A 88 -11.11 0.02 5.08
N PHE A 89 -10.80 0.44 3.86
CA PHE A 89 -11.02 -0.34 2.63
C PHE A 89 -9.80 -0.31 1.69
N PRO A 90 -8.61 -0.71 2.17
CA PRO A 90 -7.40 -0.67 1.35
C PRO A 90 -7.44 -1.62 0.15
N GLU A 91 -8.28 -2.65 0.17
CA GLU A 91 -8.52 -3.54 -0.97
C GLU A 91 -9.16 -2.82 -2.17
N PHE A 92 -9.96 -1.79 -1.93
CA PHE A 92 -10.54 -0.95 -2.98
C PHE A 92 -9.59 0.17 -3.39
N THR A 93 -9.07 0.92 -2.43
CA THR A 93 -8.18 2.05 -2.71
C THR A 93 -6.89 1.61 -3.36
N GLY A 94 -6.30 0.52 -2.93
CA GLY A 94 -5.11 -0.07 -3.54
C GLY A 94 -5.29 -0.48 -5.01
N ARG A 95 -6.52 -0.73 -5.46
CA ARG A 95 -6.83 -1.07 -6.85
C ARG A 95 -7.33 0.10 -7.69
N LEU A 96 -8.21 0.91 -7.13
CA LEU A 96 -9.02 1.88 -7.91
C LEU A 96 -8.57 3.34 -7.72
N CYS A 97 -7.87 3.66 -6.63
CA CYS A 97 -7.42 5.02 -6.35
C CYS A 97 -6.44 5.51 -7.43
N PRO A 98 -6.57 6.77 -7.91
CA PRO A 98 -5.60 7.36 -8.83
C PRO A 98 -4.24 7.64 -8.19
N ALA A 99 -4.08 7.35 -6.90
CA ALA A 99 -2.86 7.48 -6.12
C ALA A 99 -2.24 8.90 -6.11
N PRO A 100 -2.97 9.94 -5.67
CA PRO A 100 -2.43 11.29 -5.57
C PRO A 100 -1.25 11.36 -4.59
N CYS A 101 -1.15 10.42 -3.66
CA CYS A 101 0.01 10.24 -2.78
C CYS A 101 1.31 9.93 -3.53
N GLU A 102 1.25 9.15 -4.62
CA GLU A 102 2.41 8.89 -5.47
C GLU A 102 2.84 10.16 -6.22
N ALA A 103 1.87 10.94 -6.72
CA ALA A 103 2.16 12.23 -7.35
C ALA A 103 2.77 13.25 -6.37
N ALA A 104 2.41 13.17 -5.08
CA ALA A 104 2.94 14.01 -4.02
C ALA A 104 4.26 13.48 -3.41
N CYS A 105 4.73 12.31 -3.83
CA CYS A 105 5.95 11.71 -3.32
C CYS A 105 7.17 12.56 -3.70
N VAL A 106 7.95 13.00 -2.70
CA VAL A 106 9.14 13.84 -2.90
C VAL A 106 10.18 13.16 -3.80
N LEU A 107 10.29 11.83 -3.75
CA LEU A 107 11.16 11.07 -4.64
C LEU A 107 10.80 11.30 -6.12
N GLY A 108 9.53 11.57 -6.42
CA GLY A 108 9.02 11.84 -7.76
C GLY A 108 9.55 13.11 -8.43
N ILE A 109 10.33 13.95 -7.71
CA ILE A 109 10.96 15.17 -8.28
C ILE A 109 12.11 14.81 -9.23
N HIS A 110 12.88 13.79 -8.90
CA HIS A 110 14.09 13.40 -9.64
C HIS A 110 14.09 11.97 -10.14
N GLU A 111 13.26 11.11 -9.53
CA GLU A 111 13.17 9.69 -9.81
C GLU A 111 11.70 9.28 -9.90
N ASP A 112 11.43 8.03 -10.24
CA ASP A 112 10.07 7.49 -10.13
C ASP A 112 9.62 7.43 -8.65
N PRO A 113 8.39 7.84 -8.32
CA PRO A 113 7.88 7.80 -6.95
C PRO A 113 7.81 6.37 -6.40
N VAL A 114 7.69 6.25 -5.09
CA VAL A 114 7.42 4.95 -4.43
C VAL A 114 6.12 4.38 -4.96
N THR A 115 6.05 3.06 -5.16
CA THR A 115 4.84 2.31 -5.55
C THR A 115 3.86 2.16 -4.38
N ILE A 116 3.38 3.28 -3.86
CA ILE A 116 2.60 3.36 -2.62
C ILE A 116 1.34 2.51 -2.70
N LYS A 117 0.58 2.69 -3.77
CA LYS A 117 -0.67 1.99 -4.02
C LYS A 117 -0.48 0.46 -4.10
N GLN A 118 0.63 0.00 -4.69
CA GLN A 118 0.91 -1.43 -4.78
C GLN A 118 1.28 -2.01 -3.43
N VAL A 119 2.05 -1.29 -2.62
CA VAL A 119 2.37 -1.72 -1.25
C VAL A 119 1.09 -1.81 -0.41
N GLU A 120 0.19 -0.84 -0.53
CA GLU A 120 -1.11 -0.82 0.15
C GLU A 120 -1.94 -2.07 -0.15
N VAL A 121 -2.13 -2.43 -1.43
CA VAL A 121 -2.92 -3.60 -1.80
C VAL A 121 -2.29 -4.91 -1.33
N GLU A 122 -0.98 -5.03 -1.38
CA GLU A 122 -0.30 -6.25 -0.94
C GLU A 122 -0.34 -6.43 0.59
N ILE A 123 -0.36 -5.35 1.36
CA ILE A 123 -0.57 -5.42 2.82
C ILE A 123 -1.94 -6.04 3.13
N VAL A 124 -3.00 -5.55 2.51
CA VAL A 124 -4.35 -6.05 2.77
C VAL A 124 -4.57 -7.45 2.23
N GLU A 125 -4.05 -7.79 1.04
CA GLU A 125 -4.14 -9.14 0.48
C GLU A 125 -3.47 -10.17 1.40
N ARG A 126 -2.29 -9.84 1.92
CA ARG A 126 -1.61 -10.69 2.88
C ARG A 126 -2.42 -10.84 4.17
N ALA A 127 -2.97 -9.75 4.68
CA ALA A 127 -3.78 -9.78 5.90
C ALA A 127 -5.04 -10.64 5.76
N TRP A 128 -5.69 -10.65 4.59
CA TRP A 128 -6.79 -11.54 4.26
C TRP A 128 -6.34 -13.00 4.23
N ASN A 129 -5.26 -13.29 3.52
CA ASN A 129 -4.74 -14.66 3.37
C ASN A 129 -4.31 -15.28 4.71
N GLU A 130 -3.76 -14.46 5.61
CA GLU A 130 -3.35 -14.88 6.96
C GLU A 130 -4.52 -14.88 7.97
N GLY A 131 -5.72 -14.45 7.55
CA GLY A 131 -6.90 -14.42 8.41
C GLY A 131 -6.82 -13.39 9.55
N TRP A 132 -6.07 -12.32 9.36
CA TRP A 132 -5.92 -11.27 10.38
C TRP A 132 -7.10 -10.30 10.40
N ILE A 133 -7.78 -10.14 9.27
CA ILE A 133 -8.93 -9.26 9.16
C ILE A 133 -10.17 -10.03 9.64
N LYS A 134 -10.75 -9.55 10.74
CA LYS A 134 -11.95 -10.15 11.35
C LYS A 134 -13.03 -9.09 11.49
N PRO A 135 -14.31 -9.45 11.25
CA PRO A 135 -15.41 -8.52 11.47
C PRO A 135 -15.51 -8.15 12.95
N VAL A 136 -15.61 -6.85 13.23
CA VAL A 136 -15.90 -6.33 14.55
C VAL A 136 -17.38 -5.96 14.58
N LEU A 137 -18.18 -6.78 15.25
CA LEU A 137 -19.62 -6.55 15.38
C LEU A 137 -19.89 -5.57 16.52
N ALA A 138 -20.70 -4.55 16.26
CA ALA A 138 -21.12 -3.63 17.30
C ALA A 138 -22.07 -4.34 18.29
N HIS A 139 -21.78 -4.26 19.58
CA HIS A 139 -22.65 -4.81 20.63
C HIS A 139 -23.96 -4.04 20.78
N LYS A 140 -23.95 -2.73 20.48
CA LYS A 140 -25.12 -1.86 20.42
C LYS A 140 -25.00 -0.94 19.22
N LEU A 141 -26.08 -0.89 18.43
CA LEU A 141 -26.24 0.12 17.38
C LEU A 141 -27.20 1.19 17.91
N SER A 142 -26.78 2.46 17.79
CA SER A 142 -27.64 3.60 18.07
C SER A 142 -27.71 4.47 16.82
N LEU A 143 -28.92 4.68 16.30
CA LEU A 143 -29.16 5.54 15.14
C LEU A 143 -28.97 7.04 15.47
N ILE A 144 -28.85 7.38 16.75
CA ILE A 144 -28.72 8.77 17.21
C ILE A 144 -27.24 9.20 17.37
N HIS A 145 -26.33 8.23 17.47
CA HIS A 145 -24.91 8.47 17.75
C HIS A 145 -24.00 7.97 16.63
N ILE A 146 -24.50 8.01 15.41
CA ILE A 146 -23.68 7.80 14.21
C ILE A 146 -22.95 9.08 13.86
#